data_83dd26668d295c7e39479c4ffaa29f9d
#
_entry.id   83dd26668d295c7e39479c4ffaa29f9d
#
_cell.length_a   1.000
_cell.length_b   1.000
_cell.length_c   1.000
_cell.angle_alpha   90.00
_cell.angle_beta   90.00
_cell.angle_gamma   90.00
#
_symmetry.space_group_name_H-M   'P 1'
#
loop_
_entity.id
_entity.type
_entity.pdbx_description
1 polymer ?
#
loop_
_entity_poly.entity_id
_entity_poly.type
_entity_poly.pdbx_seq_one_letter_code
_entity_poly.pdbx_strand_id
1 'polypeptide(L)'
;MASSLRRMIGGLSMMAMVAVSVPAQSQLLMGAMMMRRMARAAHKGAPAPAAPAHQTIAYGADPMQNLDFTPLAASGGKAPLVVFVHGGGWTQGNKDNATGGWKAPHYMSLGYAFASINYRLVPQVGVEDEAGDVAAALARLIADADRLGIDRHRIVLMGHSAGAHLVALLGTDERYLARVGLSQGDLAGVLPIDGAAYDVPSQMAAAGAYMLGRYKQAFGDDPARQRSLSPLTYAAAPNASRFLFINVQREDGLAQAKALAEALRRAGAQVETQSFDGRGLQGHVEINRRLGDPDYAATPVVDRWLKGVFGV
;
A
#
# COMPACT_ATOMS: atom_id res chain seq x y z
N MET A 1 -33.19 21.67 -76.40
CA MET A 1 -33.43 22.23 -75.08
C MET A 1 -32.53 21.46 -74.10
N ALA A 2 -31.40 22.03 -73.73
CA ALA A 2 -30.37 21.41 -72.89
C ALA A 2 -30.40 22.06 -71.51
N SER A 3 -30.56 21.30 -70.44
CA SER A 3 -30.39 21.75 -69.07
C SER A 3 -29.14 21.12 -68.45
N SER A 4 -28.24 22.00 -68.11
CA SER A 4 -26.94 21.70 -67.51
C SER A 4 -27.04 21.39 -66.04
N LEU A 5 -26.54 20.20 -65.63
CA LEU A 5 -26.44 19.78 -64.24
C LEU A 5 -25.04 20.18 -63.72
N ARG A 6 -24.96 21.17 -62.83
CA ARG A 6 -23.72 21.52 -62.12
C ARG A 6 -23.49 20.56 -60.95
N ARG A 7 -22.38 19.84 -60.97
CA ARG A 7 -21.86 19.07 -59.82
C ARG A 7 -21.16 20.02 -58.84
N MET A 8 -21.67 20.11 -57.65
CA MET A 8 -20.93 20.67 -56.49
C MET A 8 -20.07 19.58 -55.88
N ILE A 9 -18.75 19.78 -55.93
CA ILE A 9 -17.79 18.95 -55.21
C ILE A 9 -17.59 19.62 -53.83
N GLY A 10 -18.12 19.01 -52.78
CA GLY A 10 -17.88 19.39 -51.40
C GLY A 10 -16.53 18.81 -50.93
N GLY A 11 -15.53 19.67 -50.71
CA GLY A 11 -14.28 19.27 -50.12
C GLY A 11 -14.43 18.96 -48.64
N LEU A 12 -14.24 17.71 -48.25
CA LEU A 12 -14.05 17.33 -46.85
C LEU A 12 -12.64 17.69 -46.42
N SER A 13 -12.52 18.74 -45.61
CA SER A 13 -11.23 19.09 -44.99
C SER A 13 -11.00 18.14 -43.81
N MET A 14 -10.12 17.19 -43.97
CA MET A 14 -9.65 16.26 -42.95
C MET A 14 -8.67 17.00 -42.02
N MET A 15 -9.16 17.49 -40.89
CA MET A 15 -8.33 18.01 -39.80
C MET A 15 -7.56 16.86 -39.16
N ALA A 16 -6.28 16.74 -39.48
CA ALA A 16 -5.38 15.81 -38.79
C ALA A 16 -5.15 16.31 -37.35
N MET A 17 -5.73 15.63 -36.38
CA MET A 17 -5.36 15.82 -34.97
C MET A 17 -3.93 15.31 -34.78
N VAL A 18 -2.99 16.22 -34.63
CA VAL A 18 -1.63 15.90 -34.17
C VAL A 18 -1.72 15.56 -32.70
N ALA A 19 -1.67 14.27 -32.37
CA ALA A 19 -1.52 13.82 -31.00
C ALA A 19 -0.09 14.16 -30.53
N VAL A 20 0.04 15.25 -29.77
CA VAL A 20 1.30 15.59 -29.10
C VAL A 20 1.52 14.58 -27.99
N SER A 21 2.42 13.63 -28.19
CA SER A 21 2.84 12.70 -27.16
C SER A 21 3.66 13.44 -26.12
N VAL A 22 3.11 13.62 -24.92
CA VAL A 22 3.82 14.18 -23.77
C VAL A 22 4.86 13.16 -23.31
N PRO A 23 6.15 13.52 -23.17
CA PRO A 23 7.18 12.58 -22.74
C PRO A 23 6.85 11.96 -21.39
N ALA A 24 7.16 10.67 -21.18
CA ALA A 24 6.85 9.92 -19.95
C ALA A 24 7.36 10.61 -18.67
N GLN A 25 8.50 11.28 -18.73
CA GLN A 25 9.06 12.06 -17.63
C GLN A 25 8.19 13.26 -17.22
N SER A 26 7.55 13.95 -18.18
CA SER A 26 6.63 15.06 -17.87
C SER A 26 5.32 14.57 -17.28
N GLN A 27 4.85 13.38 -17.66
CA GLN A 27 3.66 12.77 -17.05
C GLN A 27 3.93 12.34 -15.60
N LEU A 28 5.13 11.84 -15.29
CA LEU A 28 5.56 11.50 -13.92
C LEU A 28 5.65 12.76 -13.04
N LEU A 29 6.23 13.85 -13.56
CA LEU A 29 6.33 15.13 -12.87
C LEU A 29 4.94 15.75 -12.62
N MET A 30 4.05 15.74 -13.60
CA MET A 30 2.68 16.21 -13.44
C MET A 30 1.89 15.37 -12.43
N GLY A 31 2.03 14.04 -12.46
CA GLY A 31 1.42 13.16 -11.47
C GLY A 31 1.90 13.45 -10.06
N ALA A 32 3.21 13.61 -9.85
CA ALA A 32 3.81 13.95 -8.56
C ALA A 32 3.39 15.37 -8.10
N MET A 33 3.33 16.36 -8.98
CA MET A 33 2.84 17.70 -8.65
C MET A 33 1.35 17.71 -8.32
N MET A 34 0.54 16.95 -9.05
CA MET A 34 -0.90 16.81 -8.78
C MET A 34 -1.14 16.13 -7.44
N MET A 35 -0.40 15.07 -7.12
CA MET A 35 -0.44 14.40 -5.81
C MET A 35 -0.06 15.37 -4.67
N ARG A 36 1.01 16.17 -4.84
CA ARG A 36 1.42 17.19 -3.86
C ARG A 36 0.37 18.30 -3.70
N ARG A 37 -0.26 18.73 -4.80
CA ARG A 37 -1.31 19.76 -4.79
C ARG A 37 -2.59 19.26 -4.12
N MET A 38 -2.98 18.01 -4.37
CA MET A 38 -4.14 17.37 -3.73
C MET A 38 -3.87 17.10 -2.24
N ALA A 39 -2.67 16.67 -1.87
CA ALA A 39 -2.27 16.54 -0.46
C ALA A 39 -2.33 17.89 0.29
N ARG A 40 -2.02 19.00 -0.37
CA ARG A 40 -2.16 20.36 0.22
C ARG A 40 -3.62 20.84 0.28
N ALA A 41 -4.46 20.49 -0.69
CA ALA A 41 -5.86 20.92 -0.75
C ALA A 41 -6.76 20.14 0.23
N ALA A 42 -6.37 18.93 0.63
CA ALA A 42 -7.09 18.10 1.60
C ALA A 42 -6.96 18.57 3.07
N HIS A 43 -6.33 19.74 3.32
CA HIS A 43 -6.00 20.18 4.66
C HIS A 43 -7.10 21.04 5.30
N LYS A 44 -8.12 20.40 5.86
CA LYS A 44 -9.10 21.03 6.79
C LYS A 44 -9.03 20.46 8.22
N GLY A 45 -8.00 19.67 8.56
CA GLY A 45 -7.81 19.12 9.89
C GLY A 45 -6.64 19.79 10.63
N ALA A 46 -6.51 19.53 11.92
CA ALA A 46 -5.34 19.93 12.70
C ALA A 46 -4.05 19.38 12.06
N PRO A 47 -2.91 20.09 12.16
CA PRO A 47 -1.64 19.52 11.72
C PRO A 47 -1.30 18.29 12.54
N ALA A 48 -0.65 17.31 11.91
CA ALA A 48 -0.13 16.16 12.64
C ALA A 48 0.86 16.63 13.72
N PRO A 49 0.95 15.90 14.85
CA PRO A 49 1.97 16.16 15.87
C PRO A 49 3.39 16.11 15.28
N ALA A 50 4.35 16.71 16.01
CA ALA A 50 5.75 16.58 15.64
C ALA A 50 6.14 15.10 15.55
N ALA A 51 6.95 14.76 14.56
CA ALA A 51 7.45 13.39 14.42
C ALA A 51 8.27 13.01 15.67
N PRO A 52 8.01 11.84 16.27
CA PRO A 52 8.79 11.38 17.41
C PRO A 52 10.22 11.05 17.01
N ALA A 53 11.13 11.04 17.98
CA ALA A 53 12.49 10.60 17.76
C ALA A 53 12.50 9.15 17.30
N HIS A 54 13.30 8.85 16.27
CA HIS A 54 13.45 7.53 15.71
C HIS A 54 14.91 7.23 15.43
N GLN A 55 15.23 5.96 15.21
CA GLN A 55 16.53 5.49 14.72
C GLN A 55 16.36 4.86 13.34
N THR A 56 17.25 5.20 12.40
CA THR A 56 17.31 4.55 11.11
C THR A 56 18.13 3.27 11.20
N ILE A 57 17.57 2.16 10.75
CA ILE A 57 18.18 0.82 10.79
C ILE A 57 18.29 0.29 9.35
N ALA A 58 19.51 -0.04 8.91
CA ALA A 58 19.71 -0.74 7.65
C ALA A 58 19.36 -2.23 7.81
N TYR A 59 18.65 -2.78 6.80
CA TYR A 59 18.33 -4.21 6.74
C TYR A 59 18.92 -4.90 5.49
N GLY A 60 19.59 -4.15 4.62
CA GLY A 60 20.31 -4.63 3.44
C GLY A 60 21.42 -3.67 3.03
N ALA A 61 22.05 -3.95 1.89
CA ALA A 61 23.18 -3.17 1.38
C ALA A 61 22.78 -1.96 0.52
N ASP A 62 21.56 -1.98 -0.05
CA ASP A 62 21.05 -0.89 -0.88
C ASP A 62 20.63 0.30 0.01
N PRO A 63 20.90 1.55 -0.41
CA PRO A 63 20.44 2.75 0.32
C PRO A 63 18.95 2.80 0.60
N MET A 64 18.12 2.15 -0.21
CA MET A 64 16.67 2.02 0.04
C MET A 64 16.32 0.88 1.00
N GLN A 65 17.25 0.00 1.36
CA GLN A 65 17.03 -1.08 2.30
C GLN A 65 17.27 -0.62 3.74
N ASN A 66 16.46 0.34 4.20
CA ASN A 66 16.47 0.88 5.55
C ASN A 66 15.05 1.14 6.08
N LEU A 67 14.92 1.30 7.38
CA LEU A 67 13.68 1.62 8.06
C LEU A 67 13.92 2.63 9.18
N ASP A 68 12.89 3.39 9.54
CA ASP A 68 12.88 4.21 10.76
C ASP A 68 12.08 3.49 11.83
N PHE A 69 12.74 3.22 12.94
CA PHE A 69 12.15 2.61 14.12
C PHE A 69 11.95 3.65 15.21
N THR A 70 10.73 3.78 15.68
CA THR A 70 10.34 4.67 16.77
C THR A 70 10.10 3.83 18.02
N PRO A 71 11.03 3.86 19.00
CA PRO A 71 10.92 3.08 20.22
C PRO A 71 9.89 3.67 21.18
N LEU A 72 9.31 2.82 22.03
CA LEU A 72 8.64 3.30 23.23
C LEU A 72 9.69 3.62 24.32
N ALA A 73 9.36 4.62 25.17
CA ALA A 73 10.08 4.77 26.43
C ALA A 73 9.92 3.49 27.26
N ALA A 74 10.98 3.03 27.89
CA ALA A 74 11.00 1.77 28.63
C ALA A 74 9.88 1.73 29.69
N SER A 75 8.89 0.87 29.48
CA SER A 75 7.70 0.72 30.34
C SER A 75 7.64 -0.65 31.02
N GLY A 76 8.79 -1.33 31.17
CA GLY A 76 8.90 -2.59 31.90
C GLY A 76 8.50 -3.86 31.14
N GLY A 77 8.17 -3.78 29.85
CA GLY A 77 7.83 -4.94 29.01
C GLY A 77 8.17 -4.74 27.54
N LYS A 78 8.10 -5.82 26.76
CA LYS A 78 8.28 -5.76 25.31
C LYS A 78 7.00 -5.23 24.64
N ALA A 79 7.15 -4.19 23.82
CA ALA A 79 6.06 -3.53 23.14
C ALA A 79 5.55 -4.30 21.92
N PRO A 80 4.24 -4.32 21.62
CA PRO A 80 3.74 -4.67 20.30
C PRO A 80 4.31 -3.72 19.24
N LEU A 81 4.43 -4.19 18.01
CA LEU A 81 5.00 -3.42 16.90
C LEU A 81 4.02 -3.29 15.74
N VAL A 82 3.84 -2.07 15.25
CA VAL A 82 3.20 -1.79 13.96
C VAL A 82 4.28 -1.46 12.94
N VAL A 83 4.38 -2.25 11.88
CA VAL A 83 5.30 -2.02 10.75
C VAL A 83 4.52 -1.48 9.58
N PHE A 84 4.88 -0.30 9.10
CA PHE A 84 4.20 0.38 8.00
C PHE A 84 4.99 0.31 6.69
N VAL A 85 4.30 -0.11 5.62
CA VAL A 85 4.79 -0.20 4.25
C VAL A 85 4.11 0.87 3.40
N HIS A 86 4.90 1.82 2.89
CA HIS A 86 4.37 2.95 2.15
C HIS A 86 3.80 2.58 0.78
N GLY A 87 2.94 3.45 0.24
CA GLY A 87 2.45 3.37 -1.12
C GLY A 87 3.31 4.17 -2.10
N GLY A 88 2.88 4.22 -3.35
CA GLY A 88 3.56 4.97 -4.41
C GLY A 88 3.52 4.27 -5.76
N GLY A 89 2.59 3.31 -5.94
CA GLY A 89 2.44 2.56 -7.19
C GLY A 89 3.68 1.78 -7.58
N TRP A 90 4.38 1.22 -6.61
CA TRP A 90 5.63 0.43 -6.75
C TRP A 90 6.82 1.18 -7.33
N THR A 91 6.66 2.43 -7.78
CA THR A 91 7.67 3.19 -8.56
C THR A 91 8.16 4.46 -7.86
N GLN A 92 7.57 4.81 -6.72
CA GLN A 92 7.87 6.04 -5.98
C GLN A 92 7.43 5.96 -4.52
N GLY A 93 7.80 6.96 -3.74
CA GLY A 93 7.50 7.03 -2.30
C GLY A 93 8.71 6.61 -1.47
N ASN A 94 8.63 6.92 -0.20
CA ASN A 94 9.58 6.48 0.82
C ASN A 94 8.97 6.62 2.22
N LYS A 95 9.66 6.10 3.22
CA LYS A 95 9.25 6.15 4.62
C LYS A 95 9.00 7.56 5.16
N ASP A 96 9.67 8.59 4.59
CA ASP A 96 9.61 9.97 5.09
C ASP A 96 8.39 10.73 4.57
N ASN A 97 7.98 10.46 3.32
CA ASN A 97 6.95 11.27 2.65
C ASN A 97 5.62 10.53 2.41
N ALA A 98 5.59 9.21 2.54
CA ALA A 98 4.41 8.41 2.21
C ALA A 98 3.81 7.66 3.42
N THR A 99 4.38 7.80 4.63
CA THR A 99 3.86 7.19 5.87
C THR A 99 2.65 7.93 6.42
N GLY A 100 2.65 9.24 6.38
CA GLY A 100 1.67 10.09 7.06
C GLY A 100 2.08 10.40 8.50
N GLY A 101 1.94 11.67 8.90
CA GLY A 101 2.50 12.19 10.15
C GLY A 101 1.77 11.77 11.44
N TRP A 102 0.57 11.23 11.34
CA TRP A 102 -0.24 10.86 12.51
C TRP A 102 0.10 9.47 13.07
N LYS A 103 0.56 8.52 12.27
CA LYS A 103 0.69 7.11 12.68
C LYS A 103 1.67 6.90 13.82
N ALA A 104 2.92 7.34 13.67
CA ALA A 104 3.94 7.11 14.69
C ALA A 104 3.55 7.71 16.06
N PRO A 105 3.21 9.01 16.20
CA PRO A 105 2.82 9.56 17.49
C PRO A 105 1.56 8.90 18.06
N HIS A 106 0.59 8.56 17.23
CA HIS A 106 -0.65 7.92 17.67
C HIS A 106 -0.39 6.51 18.25
N TYR A 107 0.26 5.62 17.48
CA TYR A 107 0.49 4.26 17.95
C TYR A 107 1.43 4.20 19.17
N MET A 108 2.40 5.12 19.26
CA MET A 108 3.19 5.27 20.47
C MET A 108 2.34 5.65 21.69
N SER A 109 1.35 6.54 21.52
CA SER A 109 0.44 6.92 22.62
C SER A 109 -0.42 5.76 23.12
N LEU A 110 -0.63 4.74 22.27
CA LEU A 110 -1.32 3.48 22.61
C LEU A 110 -0.39 2.43 23.22
N GLY A 111 0.90 2.71 23.36
CA GLY A 111 1.87 1.76 23.88
C GLY A 111 2.43 0.77 22.84
N TYR A 112 2.39 1.12 21.54
CA TYR A 112 2.95 0.31 20.46
C TYR A 112 4.21 0.97 19.90
N ALA A 113 5.26 0.21 19.66
CA ALA A 113 6.38 0.66 18.85
C ALA A 113 5.94 0.79 17.38
N PHE A 114 6.60 1.66 16.62
CA PHE A 114 6.26 1.91 15.23
C PHE A 114 7.50 1.82 14.35
N ALA A 115 7.40 1.17 13.21
CA ALA A 115 8.44 1.17 12.19
C ALA A 115 7.84 1.57 10.83
N SER A 116 8.52 2.46 10.10
CA SER A 116 8.21 2.77 8.70
C SER A 116 9.37 2.32 7.82
N ILE A 117 9.10 1.51 6.82
CA ILE A 117 10.15 0.92 5.99
C ILE A 117 10.23 1.58 4.62
N ASN A 118 11.45 1.74 4.11
CA ASN A 118 11.73 1.88 2.70
C ASN A 118 11.85 0.50 2.07
N TYR A 119 11.73 0.42 0.77
CA TYR A 119 12.05 -0.74 -0.07
C TYR A 119 12.49 -0.26 -1.43
N ARG A 120 13.30 -1.04 -2.15
CA ARG A 120 13.73 -0.73 -3.52
C ARG A 120 12.52 -0.70 -4.44
N LEU A 121 12.57 0.10 -5.50
CA LEU A 121 11.41 0.42 -6.33
C LEU A 121 11.60 -0.05 -7.77
N VAL A 122 10.52 -0.32 -8.46
CA VAL A 122 10.48 -0.48 -9.91
C VAL A 122 10.89 0.85 -10.58
N PRO A 123 11.73 0.89 -11.64
CA PRO A 123 12.19 -0.26 -12.43
C PRO A 123 13.55 -0.85 -12.01
N GLN A 124 14.17 -0.36 -10.93
CA GLN A 124 15.48 -0.86 -10.47
C GLN A 124 15.41 -2.32 -10.04
N VAL A 125 14.28 -2.71 -9.47
CA VAL A 125 13.97 -4.09 -9.08
C VAL A 125 12.56 -4.46 -9.54
N GLY A 126 12.16 -5.73 -9.39
CA GLY A 126 10.79 -6.17 -9.59
C GLY A 126 9.95 -6.06 -8.32
N VAL A 127 8.62 -6.16 -8.44
CA VAL A 127 7.68 -6.19 -7.29
C VAL A 127 7.98 -7.38 -6.37
N GLU A 128 8.52 -8.46 -6.92
CA GLU A 128 9.01 -9.63 -6.18
C GLU A 128 10.13 -9.27 -5.20
N ASP A 129 11.04 -8.38 -5.64
CA ASP A 129 12.13 -7.90 -4.79
C ASP A 129 11.63 -6.89 -3.76
N GLU A 130 10.64 -6.05 -4.11
CA GLU A 130 9.98 -5.16 -3.15
C GLU A 130 9.35 -5.97 -1.99
N ALA A 131 8.64 -7.05 -2.32
CA ALA A 131 8.09 -7.96 -1.31
C ALA A 131 9.19 -8.65 -0.50
N GLY A 132 10.29 -9.03 -1.15
CA GLY A 132 11.48 -9.56 -0.49
C GLY A 132 12.14 -8.56 0.47
N ASP A 133 12.18 -7.27 0.09
CA ASP A 133 12.71 -6.20 0.95
C ASP A 133 11.83 -6.00 2.20
N VAL A 134 10.49 -6.04 2.04
CA VAL A 134 9.56 -6.00 3.19
C VAL A 134 9.80 -7.18 4.14
N ALA A 135 9.99 -8.40 3.60
CA ALA A 135 10.29 -9.58 4.40
C ALA A 135 11.64 -9.46 5.11
N ALA A 136 12.69 -8.94 4.44
CA ALA A 136 14.00 -8.71 5.02
C ALA A 136 13.98 -7.66 6.15
N ALA A 137 13.23 -6.57 5.97
CA ALA A 137 13.03 -5.56 7.01
C ALA A 137 12.34 -6.15 8.25
N LEU A 138 11.34 -7.00 8.04
CA LEU A 138 10.63 -7.71 9.12
C LEU A 138 11.58 -8.67 9.86
N ALA A 139 12.37 -9.46 9.13
CA ALA A 139 13.35 -10.37 9.71
C ALA A 139 14.40 -9.61 10.55
N ARG A 140 14.87 -8.44 10.08
CA ARG A 140 15.77 -7.58 10.82
C ARG A 140 15.15 -7.08 12.12
N LEU A 141 13.92 -6.62 12.11
CA LEU A 141 13.20 -6.17 13.31
C LEU A 141 13.01 -7.31 14.32
N ILE A 142 12.69 -8.52 13.85
CA ILE A 142 12.52 -9.70 14.69
C ILE A 142 13.86 -10.16 15.28
N ALA A 143 14.94 -10.15 14.50
CA ALA A 143 16.29 -10.49 14.98
C ALA A 143 16.77 -9.52 16.07
N ASP A 144 16.42 -8.25 15.94
CA ASP A 144 16.78 -7.20 16.89
C ASP A 144 15.74 -7.00 18.02
N ALA A 145 14.71 -7.85 18.13
CA ALA A 145 13.55 -7.62 18.99
C ALA A 145 13.91 -7.32 20.46
N ASP A 146 14.86 -8.05 21.02
CA ASP A 146 15.32 -7.83 22.41
C ASP A 146 15.99 -6.47 22.57
N ARG A 147 16.87 -6.11 21.65
CA ARG A 147 17.57 -4.81 21.64
C ARG A 147 16.60 -3.64 21.44
N LEU A 148 15.56 -3.84 20.62
CA LEU A 148 14.55 -2.83 20.30
C LEU A 148 13.44 -2.74 21.35
N GLY A 149 13.36 -3.67 22.30
CA GLY A 149 12.30 -3.71 23.32
C GLY A 149 10.94 -4.07 22.75
N ILE A 150 10.88 -4.83 21.65
CA ILE A 150 9.63 -5.24 20.99
C ILE A 150 9.32 -6.73 21.21
N ASP A 151 8.05 -7.05 21.21
CA ASP A 151 7.57 -8.43 21.26
C ASP A 151 7.50 -9.01 19.84
N ARG A 152 8.39 -9.95 19.53
CA ARG A 152 8.47 -10.61 18.23
C ARG A 152 7.21 -11.38 17.82
N HIS A 153 6.32 -11.67 18.75
CA HIS A 153 5.05 -12.39 18.51
C HIS A 153 3.85 -11.46 18.40
N ARG A 154 4.04 -10.15 18.59
CA ARG A 154 2.98 -9.14 18.48
C ARG A 154 3.36 -8.08 17.43
N ILE A 155 3.46 -8.53 16.15
CA ILE A 155 3.81 -7.68 15.02
C ILE A 155 2.65 -7.62 14.04
N VAL A 156 2.16 -6.42 13.76
CA VAL A 156 1.17 -6.16 12.71
C VAL A 156 1.85 -5.49 11.52
N LEU A 157 1.63 -6.05 10.33
CA LEU A 157 2.11 -5.52 9.07
C LEU A 157 1.00 -4.69 8.43
N MET A 158 1.20 -3.37 8.35
CA MET A 158 0.26 -2.38 7.82
C MET A 158 0.82 -1.79 6.53
N GLY A 159 -0.01 -1.61 5.50
CA GLY A 159 0.47 -1.01 4.25
C GLY A 159 -0.61 -0.22 3.52
N HIS A 160 -0.21 0.82 2.78
CA HIS A 160 -1.12 1.67 2.02
C HIS A 160 -0.90 1.53 0.51
N SER A 161 -1.99 1.44 -0.28
CA SER A 161 -1.91 1.44 -1.76
C SER A 161 -1.03 0.29 -2.29
N ALA A 162 0.09 0.57 -2.99
CA ALA A 162 1.08 -0.43 -3.36
C ALA A 162 1.63 -1.19 -2.15
N GLY A 163 1.86 -0.50 -1.02
CA GLY A 163 2.22 -1.15 0.25
C GLY A 163 1.13 -2.08 0.78
N ALA A 164 -0.16 -1.76 0.57
CA ALA A 164 -1.26 -2.65 0.93
C ALA A 164 -1.24 -3.96 0.11
N HIS A 165 -0.87 -3.87 -1.17
CA HIS A 165 -0.63 -5.04 -2.00
C HIS A 165 0.54 -5.88 -1.45
N LEU A 166 1.68 -5.25 -1.13
CA LEU A 166 2.86 -5.95 -0.61
C LEU A 166 2.58 -6.65 0.71
N VAL A 167 1.89 -5.99 1.67
CA VAL A 167 1.56 -6.63 2.95
C VAL A 167 0.54 -7.76 2.79
N ALA A 168 -0.42 -7.62 1.86
CA ALA A 168 -1.35 -8.69 1.55
C ALA A 168 -0.62 -9.90 0.92
N LEU A 169 0.35 -9.63 0.03
CA LEU A 169 1.16 -10.67 -0.60
C LEU A 169 1.98 -11.45 0.45
N LEU A 170 2.65 -10.76 1.38
CA LEU A 170 3.38 -11.44 2.47
C LEU A 170 2.43 -12.22 3.40
N GLY A 171 1.21 -11.70 3.62
CA GLY A 171 0.22 -12.37 4.45
C GLY A 171 -0.39 -13.64 3.83
N THR A 172 -0.21 -13.85 2.50
CA THR A 172 -0.81 -14.98 1.77
C THR A 172 0.21 -15.89 1.11
N ASP A 173 1.29 -15.35 0.56
CA ASP A 173 2.34 -16.09 -0.14
C ASP A 173 3.52 -16.39 0.80
N GLU A 174 3.65 -17.64 1.22
CA GLU A 174 4.69 -18.07 2.14
C GLU A 174 6.13 -17.90 1.61
N ARG A 175 6.31 -17.87 0.30
CA ARG A 175 7.63 -17.84 -0.34
C ARG A 175 8.51 -16.67 0.11
N TYR A 176 7.92 -15.51 0.37
CA TYR A 176 8.67 -14.30 0.75
C TYR A 176 9.20 -14.39 2.19
N LEU A 177 8.35 -14.77 3.12
CA LEU A 177 8.73 -14.93 4.53
C LEU A 177 9.67 -16.12 4.72
N ALA A 178 9.43 -17.23 4.02
CA ALA A 178 10.30 -18.42 4.12
C ALA A 178 11.76 -18.16 3.69
N ARG A 179 11.98 -17.28 2.70
CA ARG A 179 13.34 -16.90 2.26
C ARG A 179 14.17 -16.24 3.35
N VAL A 180 13.54 -15.67 4.35
CA VAL A 180 14.19 -15.00 5.50
C VAL A 180 13.97 -15.76 6.80
N GLY A 181 13.53 -17.02 6.74
CA GLY A 181 13.33 -17.89 7.90
C GLY A 181 12.12 -17.56 8.74
N LEU A 182 11.13 -16.88 8.17
CA LEU A 182 9.87 -16.52 8.82
C LEU A 182 8.69 -17.25 8.14
N SER A 183 7.53 -17.14 8.77
CA SER A 183 6.25 -17.65 8.28
C SER A 183 5.11 -16.65 8.52
N GLN A 184 3.91 -16.92 7.98
CA GLN A 184 2.73 -16.13 8.29
C GLN A 184 2.35 -16.18 9.78
N GLY A 185 2.78 -17.20 10.52
CA GLY A 185 2.60 -17.30 11.96
C GLY A 185 3.39 -16.27 12.77
N ASP A 186 4.42 -15.65 12.19
CA ASP A 186 5.18 -14.56 12.81
C ASP A 186 4.44 -13.20 12.71
N LEU A 187 3.34 -13.15 11.94
CA LEU A 187 2.47 -11.98 11.83
C LEU A 187 1.25 -12.13 12.74
N ALA A 188 1.11 -11.26 13.74
CA ALA A 188 -0.09 -11.19 14.55
C ALA A 188 -1.31 -10.73 13.75
N GLY A 189 -1.09 -9.95 12.69
CA GLY A 189 -2.12 -9.53 11.76
C GLY A 189 -1.60 -8.70 10.58
N VAL A 190 -2.44 -8.54 9.56
CA VAL A 190 -2.15 -7.78 8.34
C VAL A 190 -3.25 -6.76 8.10
N LEU A 191 -2.87 -5.50 7.85
CA LEU A 191 -3.78 -4.38 7.68
C LEU A 191 -3.53 -3.67 6.34
N PRO A 192 -4.18 -4.09 5.26
CA PRO A 192 -4.16 -3.38 3.97
C PRO A 192 -5.07 -2.15 3.99
N ILE A 193 -4.49 -0.97 3.66
CA ILE A 193 -5.17 0.32 3.63
C ILE A 193 -5.38 0.74 2.18
N ASP A 194 -6.62 0.77 1.74
CA ASP A 194 -7.08 1.22 0.42
C ASP A 194 -6.21 0.71 -0.74
N GLY A 195 -5.88 -0.58 -0.67
CA GLY A 195 -5.13 -1.28 -1.70
C GLY A 195 -5.98 -1.70 -2.90
N ALA A 196 -5.28 -2.23 -3.89
CA ALA A 196 -5.85 -2.89 -5.06
C ALA A 196 -4.81 -3.90 -5.59
N ALA A 197 -5.06 -4.48 -6.77
CA ALA A 197 -4.19 -5.48 -7.38
C ALA A 197 -3.98 -6.76 -6.53
N TYR A 198 -4.99 -7.11 -5.74
CA TYR A 198 -5.00 -8.41 -5.05
C TYR A 198 -5.29 -9.57 -6.00
N ASP A 199 -5.93 -9.27 -7.13
CA ASP A 199 -5.97 -10.04 -8.37
C ASP A 199 -5.44 -9.14 -9.49
N VAL A 200 -4.15 -9.24 -9.80
CA VAL A 200 -3.47 -8.35 -10.74
C VAL A 200 -4.07 -8.41 -12.15
N PRO A 201 -4.33 -9.57 -12.77
CA PRO A 201 -4.97 -9.64 -14.08
C PRO A 201 -6.33 -8.93 -14.11
N SER A 202 -7.19 -9.16 -13.12
CA SER A 202 -8.51 -8.53 -13.01
C SER A 202 -8.39 -7.01 -12.83
N GLN A 203 -7.48 -6.55 -11.98
CA GLN A 203 -7.23 -5.13 -11.78
C GLN A 203 -6.73 -4.44 -13.05
N MET A 204 -5.82 -5.07 -13.78
CA MET A 204 -5.29 -4.53 -15.05
C MET A 204 -6.35 -4.47 -16.14
N ALA A 205 -7.23 -5.48 -16.22
CA ALA A 205 -8.32 -5.51 -17.19
C ALA A 205 -9.37 -4.39 -16.95
N ALA A 206 -9.60 -4.02 -15.68
CA ALA A 206 -10.54 -2.97 -15.31
C ALA A 206 -9.93 -1.55 -15.30
N ALA A 207 -8.60 -1.44 -15.44
CA ALA A 207 -7.90 -0.18 -15.29
C ALA A 207 -8.08 0.76 -16.48
N GLY A 208 -8.31 2.05 -16.21
CA GLY A 208 -8.18 3.10 -17.22
C GLY A 208 -6.73 3.27 -17.69
N ALA A 209 -6.53 3.86 -18.87
CA ALA A 209 -5.25 3.92 -19.58
C ALA A 209 -4.06 4.40 -18.70
N TYR A 210 -4.25 5.42 -17.86
CA TYR A 210 -3.21 5.93 -16.97
C TYR A 210 -2.75 4.90 -15.94
N MET A 211 -3.69 4.25 -15.25
CA MET A 211 -3.37 3.25 -14.24
C MET A 211 -2.86 1.96 -14.87
N LEU A 212 -3.38 1.59 -16.05
CA LEU A 212 -2.88 0.43 -16.79
C LEU A 212 -1.39 0.57 -17.13
N GLY A 213 -0.94 1.77 -17.54
CA GLY A 213 0.48 2.04 -17.78
C GLY A 213 1.35 1.80 -16.52
N ARG A 214 0.86 2.19 -15.35
CA ARG A 214 1.55 1.94 -14.08
C ARG A 214 1.56 0.46 -13.70
N TYR A 215 0.44 -0.23 -13.88
CA TYR A 215 0.38 -1.67 -13.62
C TYR A 215 1.28 -2.47 -14.56
N LYS A 216 1.35 -2.08 -15.85
CA LYS A 216 2.30 -2.70 -16.80
C LYS A 216 3.76 -2.49 -16.40
N GLN A 217 4.10 -1.31 -15.89
CA GLN A 217 5.45 -1.04 -15.37
C GLN A 217 5.78 -1.93 -14.18
N ALA A 218 4.84 -2.14 -13.25
CA ALA A 218 5.04 -2.95 -12.05
C ALA A 218 4.98 -4.45 -12.34
N PHE A 219 3.95 -4.90 -13.05
CA PHE A 219 3.60 -6.32 -13.18
C PHE A 219 3.93 -6.92 -14.56
N GLY A 220 4.30 -6.08 -15.55
CA GLY A 220 4.55 -6.54 -16.91
C GLY A 220 3.30 -6.97 -17.68
N ASP A 221 3.51 -7.64 -18.80
CA ASP A 221 2.45 -8.14 -19.67
C ASP A 221 2.29 -9.69 -19.59
N ASP A 222 3.14 -10.40 -18.85
CA ASP A 222 3.06 -11.86 -18.68
C ASP A 222 1.95 -12.24 -17.67
N PRO A 223 0.88 -12.93 -18.10
CA PRO A 223 -0.21 -13.32 -17.21
C PRO A 223 0.23 -14.30 -16.11
N ALA A 224 1.27 -15.09 -16.32
CA ALA A 224 1.77 -16.02 -15.31
C ALA A 224 2.44 -15.24 -14.18
N ARG A 225 3.29 -14.24 -14.50
CA ARG A 225 3.89 -13.33 -13.55
C ARG A 225 2.82 -12.51 -12.80
N GLN A 226 1.83 -11.98 -13.51
CA GLN A 226 0.73 -11.23 -12.90
C GLN A 226 -0.02 -12.08 -11.86
N ARG A 227 -0.34 -13.33 -12.17
CA ARG A 227 -0.94 -14.26 -11.21
C ARG A 227 -0.01 -14.58 -10.04
N SER A 228 1.29 -14.75 -10.29
CA SER A 228 2.27 -15.04 -9.23
C SER A 228 2.48 -13.86 -8.26
N LEU A 229 2.07 -12.65 -8.64
CA LEU A 229 2.09 -11.44 -7.81
C LEU A 229 0.71 -11.07 -7.24
N SER A 230 -0.28 -11.93 -7.41
CA SER A 230 -1.64 -11.72 -6.92
C SER A 230 -1.83 -12.40 -5.56
N PRO A 231 -2.03 -11.65 -4.46
CA PRO A 231 -2.38 -12.22 -3.15
C PRO A 231 -3.54 -13.22 -3.20
N LEU A 232 -4.52 -12.98 -4.06
CA LEU A 232 -5.68 -13.86 -4.24
C LEU A 232 -5.30 -15.27 -4.71
N THR A 233 -4.21 -15.40 -5.48
CA THR A 233 -3.71 -16.70 -5.95
C THR A 233 -3.31 -17.62 -4.79
N TYR A 234 -2.85 -17.06 -3.69
CA TYR A 234 -2.33 -17.77 -2.51
C TYR A 234 -3.27 -17.72 -1.31
N ALA A 235 -4.51 -17.25 -1.49
CA ALA A 235 -5.45 -17.09 -0.38
C ALA A 235 -5.94 -18.41 0.26
N ALA A 236 -5.60 -19.58 -0.30
CA ALA A 236 -5.70 -20.86 0.40
C ALA A 236 -4.62 -20.92 1.51
N ALA A 237 -4.93 -21.57 2.64
CA ALA A 237 -3.96 -21.70 3.74
C ALA A 237 -2.63 -22.34 3.29
N PRO A 238 -1.47 -21.98 3.89
CA PRO A 238 -1.36 -21.14 5.09
C PRO A 238 -1.44 -19.64 4.79
N ASN A 239 -2.10 -18.89 5.69
CA ASN A 239 -2.22 -17.44 5.64
C ASN A 239 -1.91 -16.84 7.02
N ALA A 240 -1.64 -15.54 7.09
CA ALA A 240 -1.74 -14.82 8.34
C ALA A 240 -3.15 -15.00 8.93
N SER A 241 -3.23 -15.15 10.25
CA SER A 241 -4.49 -15.56 10.91
C SER A 241 -5.54 -14.45 10.97
N ARG A 242 -5.12 -13.17 10.89
CA ARG A 242 -5.99 -12.01 11.06
C ARG A 242 -5.73 -10.94 10.01
N PHE A 243 -6.83 -10.43 9.41
CA PHE A 243 -6.77 -9.32 8.45
C PHE A 243 -7.81 -8.26 8.78
N LEU A 244 -7.46 -6.99 8.60
CA LEU A 244 -8.39 -5.88 8.54
C LEU A 244 -8.17 -5.09 7.24
N PHE A 245 -9.11 -5.13 6.32
CA PHE A 245 -9.10 -4.28 5.13
C PHE A 245 -9.86 -2.99 5.42
N ILE A 246 -9.21 -1.84 5.27
CA ILE A 246 -9.87 -0.54 5.34
C ILE A 246 -9.76 0.17 4.00
N ASN A 247 -10.89 0.66 3.48
CA ASN A 247 -10.99 1.26 2.16
C ASN A 247 -11.79 2.56 2.21
N VAL A 248 -11.59 3.44 1.23
CA VAL A 248 -12.54 4.50 0.89
C VAL A 248 -13.47 4.05 -0.24
N GLN A 249 -14.40 4.91 -0.66
CA GLN A 249 -15.39 4.62 -1.70
C GLN A 249 -14.76 4.66 -3.10
N ARG A 250 -13.89 3.67 -3.37
CA ARG A 250 -13.29 3.38 -4.66
C ARG A 250 -13.74 2.01 -5.11
N GLU A 251 -14.43 1.95 -6.23
CA GLU A 251 -15.07 0.73 -6.73
C GLU A 251 -14.07 -0.41 -6.95
N ASP A 252 -12.93 -0.10 -7.59
CA ASP A 252 -11.85 -1.05 -7.85
C ASP A 252 -11.25 -1.60 -6.53
N GLY A 253 -10.91 -0.73 -5.59
CA GLY A 253 -10.33 -1.12 -4.30
C GLY A 253 -11.31 -1.95 -3.46
N LEU A 254 -12.58 -1.59 -3.43
CA LEU A 254 -13.62 -2.33 -2.70
C LEU A 254 -13.85 -3.72 -3.30
N ALA A 255 -13.90 -3.84 -4.64
CA ALA A 255 -14.09 -5.13 -5.31
C ALA A 255 -12.91 -6.08 -5.04
N GLN A 256 -11.68 -5.59 -5.15
CA GLN A 256 -10.45 -6.34 -4.88
C GLN A 256 -10.36 -6.77 -3.40
N ALA A 257 -10.63 -5.86 -2.47
CA ALA A 257 -10.61 -6.17 -1.04
C ALA A 257 -11.69 -7.21 -0.68
N LYS A 258 -12.89 -7.10 -1.24
CA LYS A 258 -13.98 -8.07 -1.04
C LYS A 258 -13.57 -9.46 -1.51
N ALA A 259 -13.05 -9.58 -2.73
CA ALA A 259 -12.66 -10.87 -3.32
C ALA A 259 -11.60 -11.58 -2.46
N LEU A 260 -10.54 -10.85 -2.06
CA LEU A 260 -9.49 -11.42 -1.22
C LEU A 260 -10.02 -11.76 0.19
N ALA A 261 -10.80 -10.88 0.81
CA ALA A 261 -11.37 -11.11 2.12
C ALA A 261 -12.28 -12.36 2.16
N GLU A 262 -13.10 -12.57 1.14
CA GLU A 262 -13.94 -13.77 1.02
C GLU A 262 -13.11 -15.04 0.85
N ALA A 263 -12.03 -15.00 0.07
CA ALA A 263 -11.14 -16.14 -0.11
C ALA A 263 -10.41 -16.50 1.19
N LEU A 264 -9.89 -15.50 1.90
CA LEU A 264 -9.22 -15.68 3.20
C LEU A 264 -10.15 -16.22 4.28
N ARG A 265 -11.42 -15.74 4.34
CA ARG A 265 -12.43 -16.31 5.27
C ARG A 265 -12.71 -17.78 4.98
N ARG A 266 -12.83 -18.16 3.70
CA ARG A 266 -13.00 -19.56 3.31
C ARG A 266 -11.81 -20.43 3.71
N ALA A 267 -10.61 -19.86 3.75
CA ALA A 267 -9.39 -20.51 4.21
C ALA A 267 -9.21 -20.50 5.74
N GLY A 268 -10.17 -19.96 6.51
CA GLY A 268 -10.17 -20.00 7.98
C GLY A 268 -9.54 -18.77 8.66
N ALA A 269 -9.08 -17.76 7.93
CA ALA A 269 -8.57 -16.53 8.51
C ALA A 269 -9.71 -15.67 9.10
N GLN A 270 -9.43 -14.96 10.19
CA GLN A 270 -10.30 -13.93 10.74
C GLN A 270 -10.15 -12.64 9.93
N VAL A 271 -11.19 -12.25 9.21
CA VAL A 271 -11.12 -11.11 8.29
C VAL A 271 -12.23 -10.10 8.56
N GLU A 272 -11.82 -8.89 8.89
CA GLU A 272 -12.70 -7.73 8.96
C GLU A 272 -12.51 -6.84 7.72
N THR A 273 -13.60 -6.19 7.29
CA THR A 273 -13.58 -5.22 6.19
C THR A 273 -14.39 -4.01 6.58
N GLN A 274 -13.83 -2.81 6.40
CA GLN A 274 -14.52 -1.57 6.72
C GLN A 274 -14.25 -0.54 5.61
N SER A 275 -15.29 0.18 5.20
CA SER A 275 -15.17 1.30 4.27
C SER A 275 -15.53 2.62 4.94
N PHE A 276 -14.86 3.68 4.53
CA PHE A 276 -15.01 5.02 5.08
C PHE A 276 -15.36 6.02 3.98
N ASP A 277 -15.87 7.17 4.38
CA ASP A 277 -16.10 8.28 3.47
C ASP A 277 -14.79 8.73 2.81
N GLY A 278 -14.88 9.14 1.58
CA GLY A 278 -13.76 9.53 0.73
C GLY A 278 -13.89 8.86 -0.64
N ARG A 279 -13.54 9.58 -1.71
CA ARG A 279 -13.70 9.10 -3.08
C ARG A 279 -12.46 9.38 -3.91
N GLY A 280 -12.23 8.53 -4.90
CA GLY A 280 -11.16 8.70 -5.87
C GLY A 280 -9.78 8.88 -5.21
N LEU A 281 -8.90 9.59 -5.89
CA LEU A 281 -7.53 9.81 -5.43
C LEU A 281 -7.45 10.66 -4.14
N GLN A 282 -8.38 11.60 -3.95
CA GLN A 282 -8.39 12.42 -2.73
C GLN A 282 -8.65 11.57 -1.50
N GLY A 283 -9.70 10.75 -1.51
CA GLY A 283 -9.99 9.84 -0.39
C GLY A 283 -8.86 8.84 -0.16
N HIS A 284 -8.29 8.31 -1.26
CA HIS A 284 -7.13 7.40 -1.23
C HIS A 284 -5.91 7.98 -0.50
N VAL A 285 -5.59 9.23 -0.76
CA VAL A 285 -4.48 9.91 -0.07
C VAL A 285 -4.85 10.24 1.37
N GLU A 286 -6.10 10.66 1.60
CA GLU A 286 -6.57 11.12 2.91
C GLU A 286 -6.63 10.00 3.94
N ILE A 287 -7.11 8.81 3.60
CA ILE A 287 -7.17 7.66 4.52
C ILE A 287 -5.77 7.32 5.06
N ASN A 288 -4.74 7.36 4.21
CA ASN A 288 -3.37 7.15 4.65
C ASN A 288 -2.87 8.31 5.53
N ARG A 289 -3.06 9.54 5.07
CA ARG A 289 -2.53 10.73 5.72
C ARG A 289 -3.13 10.95 7.12
N ARG A 290 -4.43 10.66 7.28
CA ARG A 290 -5.19 10.92 8.52
C ARG A 290 -5.29 9.71 9.45
N LEU A 291 -4.91 8.52 9.04
CA LEU A 291 -4.92 7.38 9.96
C LEU A 291 -3.99 7.67 11.15
N GLY A 292 -4.55 7.58 12.36
CA GLY A 292 -3.93 8.02 13.61
C GLY A 292 -4.40 9.40 14.09
N ASP A 293 -5.05 10.21 13.25
CA ASP A 293 -5.78 11.41 13.68
C ASP A 293 -7.02 10.97 14.48
N PRO A 294 -7.19 11.39 15.76
CA PRO A 294 -8.32 10.97 16.58
C PRO A 294 -9.69 11.37 16.01
N ASP A 295 -9.73 12.43 15.20
CA ASP A 295 -10.96 12.91 14.54
C ASP A 295 -11.24 12.22 13.20
N TYR A 296 -10.42 11.25 12.80
CA TYR A 296 -10.63 10.48 11.57
C TYR A 296 -11.32 9.15 11.84
N ALA A 297 -12.44 8.93 11.16
CA ALA A 297 -13.34 7.80 11.44
C ALA A 297 -12.67 6.40 11.38
N ALA A 298 -11.61 6.24 10.60
CA ALA A 298 -10.88 4.97 10.52
C ALA A 298 -10.01 4.70 11.75
N THR A 299 -9.54 5.74 12.46
CA THR A 299 -8.62 5.60 13.59
C THR A 299 -9.20 4.72 14.70
N PRO A 300 -10.38 5.00 15.29
CA PRO A 300 -10.91 4.15 16.37
C PRO A 300 -11.25 2.72 15.93
N VAL A 301 -11.48 2.48 14.65
CA VAL A 301 -11.72 1.13 14.13
C VAL A 301 -10.41 0.33 14.11
N VAL A 302 -9.34 0.94 13.61
CA VAL A 302 -8.01 0.32 13.58
C VAL A 302 -7.48 0.09 15.00
N ASP A 303 -7.67 1.05 15.90
CA ASP A 303 -7.24 0.95 17.31
C ASP A 303 -7.90 -0.23 18.01
N ARG A 304 -9.22 -0.39 17.85
CA ARG A 304 -9.95 -1.53 18.42
C ARG A 304 -9.46 -2.86 17.86
N TRP A 305 -9.23 -2.92 16.57
CA TRP A 305 -8.70 -4.12 15.93
C TRP A 305 -7.29 -4.46 16.42
N LEU A 306 -6.37 -3.48 16.45
CA LEU A 306 -5.01 -3.66 16.96
C LEU A 306 -5.03 -4.13 18.43
N LYS A 307 -5.89 -3.54 19.26
CA LYS A 307 -6.08 -3.95 20.65
C LYS A 307 -6.48 -5.43 20.77
N GLY A 308 -7.44 -5.87 19.95
CA GLY A 308 -7.84 -7.28 19.88
C GLY A 308 -6.74 -8.21 19.36
N VAL A 309 -5.94 -7.75 18.37
CA VAL A 309 -4.83 -8.53 17.82
C VAL A 309 -3.69 -8.68 18.83
N PHE A 310 -3.35 -7.61 19.54
CA PHE A 310 -2.26 -7.60 20.51
C PHE A 310 -2.63 -8.14 21.91
N GLY A 311 -3.93 -8.32 22.18
CA GLY A 311 -4.42 -8.84 23.46
C GLY A 311 -4.22 -7.87 24.63
N VAL A 312 -4.42 -6.57 24.39
CA VAL A 312 -4.22 -5.50 25.39
C VAL A 312 -5.45 -4.63 25.56
#